data_0e39a0b3924ecaf29537f3b400bc85d5
#
_entry.id   0e39a0b3924ecaf29537f3b400bc85d5
#
_cell.length_a   1.000
_cell.length_b   1.000
_cell.length_c   1.000
_cell.angle_alpha   90.00
_cell.angle_beta   90.00
_cell.angle_gamma   90.00
#
_symmetry.space_group_name_H-M   'P 1'
#
loop_
_entity.id
_entity.type
_entity.pdbx_description
1 polymer ?
#
loop_
_entity_poly.entity_id
_entity_poly.type
_entity_poly.pdbx_seq_one_letter_code
_entity_poly.pdbx_strand_id
1 'polypeptide(L)'
;KETKCHQPTLSCRIHADCPPAFMEAVTDLVSTGSGFPAIHSDRTGYEMLRNLGYEPEDARDWNNCGCVVPHSRKTFEWTSSCNISFAAALEFALNEGKSRLTGEQVALPEKDPKTFTSYEEIEAALFRQFSYMVKHGVISLLTAQKIHKEQAPRPFLSACNEYCVKNGKDLVDGGAKYNIGPVFTGVGLSVTANSLAVIKKLVFEEKSVTLSELIDALNNNWEGYEALRAKAQAAPKYGNDDDYVDSIAKKLADYFYHDVTSYKDIYGHHFVTAFMGISNYLPTGKVLGATPDGRRAKDPINEGVSPYTGTDTSTCLAALRSSAKLNHDIHSGGTLLNLRLNHDLVATKRGRANLGAMLQSYFALGAFHVQFNTISNEVLKDAQAHPENYRDLLVRVAGYSTQFVNLSKSMQDSIMARNAHEEF
;
A
#
# COMPACT_ATOMS: atom_id res chain seq x y z
N LYS A 1 5.29 25.44 7.43
CA LYS A 1 5.89 25.47 8.79
C LYS A 1 5.08 26.33 9.76
N GLU A 2 4.79 27.57 9.38
CA GLU A 2 4.18 28.57 10.26
C GLU A 2 2.70 28.27 10.57
N THR A 3 1.94 27.81 9.60
CA THR A 3 0.48 27.62 9.76
C THR A 3 0.11 26.32 10.47
N LYS A 4 1.03 25.36 10.58
CA LYS A 4 0.79 24.00 11.11
C LYS A 4 -0.49 23.34 10.55
N CYS A 5 -0.86 23.71 9.33
CA CYS A 5 -2.04 23.19 8.64
C CYS A 5 -1.71 21.82 8.07
N HIS A 6 -2.54 20.81 8.36
CA HIS A 6 -2.38 19.45 7.85
C HIS A 6 -3.11 19.19 6.52
N GLN A 7 -3.89 20.15 6.06
CA GLN A 7 -4.60 20.14 4.76
C GLN A 7 -4.52 21.51 4.09
N PRO A 8 -4.45 21.59 2.75
CA PRO A 8 -4.33 20.45 1.80
C PRO A 8 -2.98 19.75 1.90
N THR A 9 -2.93 18.48 1.47
CA THR A 9 -1.67 17.74 1.39
C THR A 9 -0.72 18.40 0.39
N LEU A 10 0.50 18.72 0.84
CA LEU A 10 1.55 19.20 -0.03
C LEU A 10 2.24 18.01 -0.70
N SER A 11 2.22 17.96 -2.02
CA SER A 11 2.87 16.95 -2.84
C SER A 11 3.95 17.58 -3.71
N CYS A 12 5.08 16.89 -3.85
CA CYS A 12 6.18 17.28 -4.73
C CYS A 12 6.34 16.24 -5.84
N ARG A 13 6.50 16.72 -7.09
CA ARG A 13 6.87 15.88 -8.24
C ARG A 13 8.37 16.05 -8.49
N ILE A 14 9.11 14.96 -8.48
CA ILE A 14 10.57 14.95 -8.70
C ILE A 14 10.86 14.31 -10.04
N HIS A 15 11.70 14.99 -10.83
CA HIS A 15 12.27 14.51 -12.09
C HIS A 15 13.79 14.65 -12.07
N ALA A 16 14.48 14.06 -13.05
CA ALA A 16 15.95 14.03 -13.11
C ALA A 16 16.59 15.43 -13.11
N ASP A 17 15.93 16.40 -13.73
CA ASP A 17 16.42 17.77 -13.90
C ASP A 17 15.89 18.74 -12.84
N CYS A 18 15.43 18.26 -11.69
CA CYS A 18 15.01 19.15 -10.61
C CYS A 18 16.15 20.05 -10.15
N PRO A 19 15.94 21.40 -10.07
CA PRO A 19 16.95 22.31 -9.58
C PRO A 19 17.45 21.92 -8.18
N PRO A 20 18.77 22.02 -7.88
CA PRO A 20 19.31 21.70 -6.56
C PRO A 20 18.60 22.43 -5.41
N ALA A 21 18.25 23.70 -5.60
CA ALA A 21 17.52 24.50 -4.60
C ALA A 21 16.12 23.94 -4.31
N PHE A 22 15.44 23.36 -5.31
CA PHE A 22 14.15 22.68 -5.10
C PHE A 22 14.35 21.41 -4.28
N MET A 23 15.35 20.58 -4.60
CA MET A 23 15.66 19.37 -3.84
C MET A 23 16.05 19.68 -2.40
N GLU A 24 16.83 20.75 -2.16
CA GLU A 24 17.17 21.24 -0.81
C GLU A 24 15.90 21.63 -0.05
N ALA A 25 14.99 22.38 -0.66
CA ALA A 25 13.72 22.78 -0.02
C ALA A 25 12.82 21.57 0.32
N VAL A 26 12.76 20.55 -0.55
CA VAL A 26 12.01 19.30 -0.30
C VAL A 26 12.58 18.57 0.92
N THR A 27 13.89 18.36 0.96
CA THR A 27 14.54 17.63 2.06
C THR A 27 14.56 18.43 3.37
N ASP A 28 14.65 19.75 3.31
CA ASP A 28 14.47 20.65 4.46
C ASP A 28 13.06 20.55 5.05
N LEU A 29 12.05 20.39 4.22
CA LEU A 29 10.69 20.20 4.70
C LEU A 29 10.52 18.83 5.36
N VAL A 30 11.07 17.76 4.78
CA VAL A 30 11.08 16.42 5.41
C VAL A 30 11.72 16.47 6.81
N SER A 31 12.84 17.17 6.95
CA SER A 31 13.56 17.28 8.23
C SER A 31 12.76 17.96 9.36
N THR A 32 11.66 18.66 9.03
CA THR A 32 10.83 19.33 10.06
C THR A 32 9.98 18.37 10.88
N GLY A 33 9.87 17.11 10.49
CA GLY A 33 9.00 16.15 11.17
C GLY A 33 7.49 16.32 10.89
N SER A 34 7.09 17.30 10.07
CA SER A 34 5.67 17.58 9.77
C SER A 34 4.97 16.51 8.93
N GLY A 35 5.69 15.48 8.48
CA GLY A 35 5.16 14.46 7.56
C GLY A 35 4.91 14.96 6.14
N PHE A 36 5.41 16.14 5.79
CA PHE A 36 5.39 16.75 4.46
C PHE A 36 6.78 16.86 3.85
N PRO A 37 6.84 16.89 2.50
CA PRO A 37 5.79 16.63 1.52
C PRO A 37 5.56 15.13 1.28
N ALA A 38 4.47 14.79 0.58
CA ALA A 38 4.38 13.54 -0.15
C ALA A 38 5.24 13.67 -1.43
N ILE A 39 6.13 12.73 -1.69
CA ILE A 39 7.14 12.85 -2.75
C ILE A 39 6.85 11.83 -3.84
N HIS A 40 6.70 12.29 -5.08
CA HIS A 40 6.29 11.48 -6.22
C HIS A 40 7.28 11.59 -7.37
N SER A 41 7.45 10.49 -8.10
CA SER A 41 8.15 10.47 -9.38
C SER A 41 7.30 11.13 -10.45
N ASP A 42 7.82 12.19 -11.07
CA ASP A 42 7.16 12.86 -12.20
C ASP A 42 6.99 11.91 -13.38
N ARG A 43 8.05 11.17 -13.71
CA ARG A 43 8.08 10.21 -14.79
C ARG A 43 7.06 9.08 -14.59
N THR A 44 7.08 8.43 -13.43
CA THR A 44 6.21 7.27 -13.19
C THR A 44 4.74 7.69 -13.16
N GLY A 45 4.41 8.88 -12.59
CA GLY A 45 3.06 9.42 -12.64
C GLY A 45 2.59 9.72 -14.06
N TYR A 46 3.46 10.22 -14.92
CA TYR A 46 3.19 10.39 -16.34
C TYR A 46 2.90 9.04 -17.02
N GLU A 47 3.76 8.01 -16.82
CA GLU A 47 3.57 6.68 -17.40
C GLU A 47 2.26 6.01 -16.93
N MET A 48 1.90 6.15 -15.65
CA MET A 48 0.62 5.67 -15.13
C MET A 48 -0.57 6.21 -15.92
N LEU A 49 -0.57 7.50 -16.23
CA LEU A 49 -1.66 8.10 -17.01
C LEU A 49 -1.59 7.72 -18.50
N ARG A 50 -0.39 7.58 -19.06
CA ARG A 50 -0.23 7.07 -20.43
C ARG A 50 -0.80 5.66 -20.57
N ASN A 51 -0.57 4.79 -19.58
CA ASN A 51 -1.12 3.44 -19.53
C ASN A 51 -2.65 3.41 -19.42
N LEU A 52 -3.26 4.47 -18.89
CA LEU A 52 -4.73 4.67 -18.91
C LEU A 52 -5.25 5.33 -20.20
N GLY A 53 -4.39 5.57 -21.20
CA GLY A 53 -4.79 6.14 -22.49
C GLY A 53 -4.90 7.67 -22.51
N TYR A 54 -4.30 8.38 -21.55
CA TYR A 54 -4.26 9.85 -21.61
C TYR A 54 -3.35 10.33 -22.74
N GLU A 55 -3.76 11.39 -23.40
CA GLU A 55 -2.90 12.10 -24.36
C GLU A 55 -1.62 12.60 -23.66
N PRO A 56 -0.47 12.67 -24.36
CA PRO A 56 0.81 13.07 -23.75
C PRO A 56 0.75 14.39 -23.01
N GLU A 57 0.04 15.37 -23.57
CA GLU A 57 -0.10 16.70 -22.98
C GLU A 57 -0.91 16.68 -21.68
N ASP A 58 -2.00 15.91 -21.64
CA ASP A 58 -2.84 15.75 -20.47
C ASP A 58 -2.15 14.92 -19.38
N ALA A 59 -1.39 13.91 -19.79
CA ALA A 59 -0.59 13.13 -18.86
C ALA A 59 0.55 13.95 -18.23
N ARG A 60 1.15 14.91 -18.94
CA ARG A 60 2.17 15.82 -18.38
C ARG A 60 1.61 16.78 -17.35
N ASP A 61 0.38 17.21 -17.53
CA ASP A 61 -0.32 18.13 -16.61
C ASP A 61 -0.95 17.40 -15.43
N TRP A 62 -0.37 16.25 -15.04
CA TRP A 62 -0.89 15.51 -13.92
C TRP A 62 -0.62 16.19 -12.57
N ASN A 63 -1.51 15.99 -11.65
CA ASN A 63 -1.34 16.34 -10.25
C ASN A 63 -1.74 15.14 -9.37
N ASN A 64 -1.46 15.24 -8.10
CA ASN A 64 -1.83 14.19 -7.15
C ASN A 64 -3.20 14.50 -6.54
N CYS A 65 -4.13 13.56 -6.64
CA CYS A 65 -5.40 13.62 -5.93
C CYS A 65 -5.30 12.88 -4.60
N GLY A 66 -5.55 13.58 -3.51
CA GLY A 66 -5.50 13.00 -2.18
C GLY A 66 -4.12 12.44 -1.82
N CYS A 67 -4.02 11.11 -1.68
CA CYS A 67 -2.84 10.43 -1.15
C CYS A 67 -1.74 10.23 -2.20
N VAL A 68 -2.04 9.47 -3.26
CA VAL A 68 -1.04 8.99 -4.24
C VAL A 68 -1.63 8.79 -5.64
N VAL A 69 -2.80 9.34 -5.94
CA VAL A 69 -3.48 9.08 -7.22
C VAL A 69 -3.09 10.13 -8.25
N PRO A 70 -2.36 9.77 -9.33
CA PRO A 70 -2.10 10.71 -10.41
C PRO A 70 -3.35 10.91 -11.25
N HIS A 71 -3.73 12.15 -11.52
CA HIS A 71 -4.80 12.48 -12.45
C HIS A 71 -4.59 13.87 -13.05
N SER A 72 -5.33 14.19 -14.11
CA SER A 72 -5.39 15.53 -14.69
C SER A 72 -6.73 16.21 -14.35
N ARG A 73 -6.80 17.53 -14.49
CA ARG A 73 -8.06 18.29 -14.33
C ARG A 73 -9.19 17.86 -15.28
N LYS A 74 -8.90 17.06 -16.31
CA LYS A 74 -9.86 16.56 -17.29
C LYS A 74 -10.40 15.17 -16.93
N THR A 75 -9.98 14.64 -15.77
CA THR A 75 -10.36 13.33 -15.27
C THR A 75 -11.56 13.43 -14.34
N PHE A 76 -12.40 12.40 -14.36
CA PHE A 76 -13.20 12.05 -13.22
C PHE A 76 -12.62 10.80 -12.58
N GLU A 77 -12.38 10.88 -11.30
CA GLU A 77 -11.92 9.74 -10.51
C GLU A 77 -13.04 8.72 -10.35
N TRP A 78 -12.66 7.55 -9.91
CA TRP A 78 -13.61 6.47 -9.60
C TRP A 78 -14.72 6.92 -8.64
N THR A 79 -15.94 6.44 -8.91
CA THR A 79 -17.09 6.68 -8.05
C THR A 79 -17.07 5.81 -6.78
N SER A 80 -16.28 4.73 -6.78
CA SER A 80 -16.21 3.74 -5.72
C SER A 80 -14.89 2.99 -5.75
N SER A 81 -14.52 2.38 -4.63
CA SER A 81 -13.30 1.57 -4.49
C SER A 81 -13.58 0.30 -3.69
N CYS A 82 -12.77 -0.73 -3.90
CA CYS A 82 -12.80 -1.98 -3.17
C CYS A 82 -11.40 -2.32 -2.63
N ASN A 83 -11.32 -2.69 -1.36
CA ASN A 83 -10.07 -3.19 -0.79
C ASN A 83 -10.01 -4.71 -0.92
N ILE A 84 -8.90 -5.22 -1.45
CA ILE A 84 -8.62 -6.65 -1.58
C ILE A 84 -7.42 -7.00 -0.73
N SER A 85 -7.59 -7.96 0.18
CA SER A 85 -6.53 -8.41 1.08
C SER A 85 -5.82 -9.64 0.53
N PHE A 86 -4.53 -9.51 0.21
CA PHE A 86 -3.67 -10.64 -0.13
C PHE A 86 -3.54 -11.62 1.03
N ALA A 87 -3.44 -11.10 2.27
CA ALA A 87 -3.32 -11.92 3.46
C ALA A 87 -4.59 -12.74 3.74
N ALA A 88 -5.78 -12.20 3.43
CA ALA A 88 -7.03 -12.95 3.52
C ALA A 88 -7.09 -14.06 2.48
N ALA A 89 -6.68 -13.78 1.24
CA ALA A 89 -6.63 -14.81 0.19
C ALA A 89 -5.68 -15.96 0.58
N LEU A 90 -4.53 -15.65 1.18
CA LEU A 90 -3.62 -16.68 1.70
C LEU A 90 -4.22 -17.44 2.88
N GLU A 91 -4.89 -16.77 3.83
CA GLU A 91 -5.60 -17.43 4.93
C GLU A 91 -6.63 -18.43 4.39
N PHE A 92 -7.44 -18.03 3.42
CA PHE A 92 -8.47 -18.89 2.83
C PHE A 92 -7.87 -20.07 2.07
N ALA A 93 -6.75 -19.87 1.36
CA ALA A 93 -6.01 -20.96 0.72
C ALA A 93 -5.46 -21.97 1.74
N LEU A 94 -5.02 -21.50 2.91
CA LEU A 94 -4.44 -22.31 3.98
C LEU A 94 -5.45 -22.71 5.07
N ASN A 95 -6.76 -22.55 4.83
CA ASN A 95 -7.81 -22.86 5.79
C ASN A 95 -9.13 -23.28 5.11
N GLU A 96 -9.05 -24.02 4.01
CA GLU A 96 -10.22 -24.57 3.30
C GLU A 96 -11.26 -23.54 2.84
N GLY A 97 -10.86 -22.27 2.65
CA GLY A 97 -11.77 -21.16 2.34
C GLY A 97 -12.52 -20.60 3.54
N LYS A 98 -12.14 -20.99 4.76
CA LYS A 98 -12.77 -20.56 6.01
C LYS A 98 -11.99 -19.45 6.69
N SER A 99 -12.69 -18.57 7.41
CA SER A 99 -12.05 -17.66 8.35
C SER A 99 -11.46 -18.45 9.52
N ARG A 100 -10.18 -18.21 9.82
CA ARG A 100 -9.49 -18.86 10.96
C ARG A 100 -10.03 -18.39 12.31
N LEU A 101 -10.58 -17.17 12.37
CA LEU A 101 -11.13 -16.63 13.62
C LEU A 101 -12.54 -17.09 13.94
N THR A 102 -13.39 -17.30 12.92
CA THR A 102 -14.81 -17.65 13.13
C THR A 102 -15.14 -19.10 12.74
N GLY A 103 -14.29 -19.74 11.93
CA GLY A 103 -14.56 -21.07 11.37
C GLY A 103 -15.59 -21.09 10.23
N GLU A 104 -16.16 -19.92 9.89
CA GLU A 104 -17.18 -19.81 8.84
C GLU A 104 -16.57 -19.92 7.44
N GLN A 105 -17.33 -20.54 6.53
CA GLN A 105 -16.99 -20.56 5.11
C GLN A 105 -17.24 -19.17 4.51
N VAL A 106 -16.19 -18.46 4.15
CA VAL A 106 -16.26 -17.06 3.65
C VAL A 106 -15.73 -16.88 2.23
N ALA A 107 -15.07 -17.92 1.71
CA ALA A 107 -14.48 -17.90 0.37
C ALA A 107 -14.70 -19.26 -0.33
N LEU A 108 -14.04 -19.50 -1.47
CA LEU A 108 -14.15 -20.78 -2.18
C LEU A 108 -13.72 -21.95 -1.26
N PRO A 109 -14.47 -23.04 -1.20
CA PRO A 109 -13.98 -24.27 -0.58
C PRO A 109 -12.65 -24.70 -1.21
N GLU A 110 -11.66 -25.00 -0.39
CA GLU A 110 -10.34 -25.48 -0.82
C GLU A 110 -10.06 -26.84 -0.16
N LYS A 111 -9.13 -27.62 -0.70
CA LYS A 111 -8.69 -28.88 -0.09
C LYS A 111 -8.00 -28.62 1.26
N ASP A 112 -7.92 -29.66 2.08
CA ASP A 112 -7.14 -29.61 3.33
C ASP A 112 -5.71 -29.09 3.02
N PRO A 113 -5.28 -27.96 3.60
CA PRO A 113 -4.00 -27.37 3.31
C PRO A 113 -2.83 -28.28 3.64
N LYS A 114 -2.98 -29.23 4.57
CA LYS A 114 -1.96 -30.23 4.92
C LYS A 114 -1.67 -31.20 3.78
N THR A 115 -2.53 -31.26 2.75
CA THR A 115 -2.38 -32.14 1.58
C THR A 115 -1.66 -31.50 0.39
N PHE A 116 -1.28 -30.23 0.47
CA PHE A 116 -0.46 -29.61 -0.57
C PHE A 116 0.93 -30.24 -0.60
N THR A 117 1.40 -30.57 -1.80
CA THR A 117 2.66 -31.27 -2.03
C THR A 117 3.77 -30.39 -2.59
N SER A 118 3.42 -29.19 -3.07
CA SER A 118 4.38 -28.22 -3.61
C SER A 118 4.01 -26.77 -3.26
N TYR A 119 4.98 -25.88 -3.36
CA TYR A 119 4.79 -24.44 -3.20
C TYR A 119 3.82 -23.90 -4.26
N GLU A 120 3.93 -24.38 -5.50
CA GLU A 120 3.11 -23.96 -6.63
C GLU A 120 1.63 -24.27 -6.42
N GLU A 121 1.30 -25.38 -5.75
CA GLU A 121 -0.08 -25.69 -5.38
C GLU A 121 -0.67 -24.66 -4.41
N ILE A 122 0.11 -24.23 -3.41
CA ILE A 122 -0.31 -23.22 -2.44
C ILE A 122 -0.47 -21.87 -3.14
N GLU A 123 0.47 -21.49 -3.99
CA GLU A 123 0.40 -20.27 -4.77
C GLU A 123 -0.83 -20.26 -5.70
N ALA A 124 -1.11 -21.36 -6.37
CA ALA A 124 -2.30 -21.52 -7.19
C ALA A 124 -3.60 -21.43 -6.39
N ALA A 125 -3.63 -22.00 -5.18
CA ALA A 125 -4.77 -21.88 -4.27
C ALA A 125 -4.98 -20.42 -3.83
N LEU A 126 -3.90 -19.71 -3.46
CA LEU A 126 -3.97 -18.29 -3.14
C LEU A 126 -4.55 -17.48 -4.31
N PHE A 127 -4.08 -17.69 -5.53
CA PHE A 127 -4.58 -16.98 -6.70
C PHE A 127 -6.04 -17.28 -7.00
N ARG A 128 -6.50 -18.52 -6.83
CA ARG A 128 -7.94 -18.86 -6.94
C ARG A 128 -8.79 -18.09 -5.93
N GLN A 129 -8.37 -18.05 -4.67
CA GLN A 129 -9.06 -17.30 -3.61
C GLN A 129 -9.05 -15.80 -3.89
N PHE A 130 -7.92 -15.28 -4.36
CA PHE A 130 -7.77 -13.87 -4.71
C PHE A 130 -8.73 -13.48 -5.86
N SER A 131 -8.74 -14.23 -6.97
CA SER A 131 -9.65 -13.97 -8.11
C SER A 131 -11.12 -14.10 -7.73
N TYR A 132 -11.47 -15.01 -6.82
CA TYR A 132 -12.81 -15.09 -6.28
C TYR A 132 -13.21 -13.80 -5.56
N MET A 133 -12.32 -13.26 -4.71
CA MET A 133 -12.57 -11.99 -4.01
C MET A 133 -12.65 -10.82 -4.99
N VAL A 134 -11.78 -10.76 -5.99
CA VAL A 134 -11.82 -9.73 -7.05
C VAL A 134 -13.17 -9.79 -7.80
N LYS A 135 -13.63 -10.96 -8.20
CA LYS A 135 -14.92 -11.13 -8.88
C LYS A 135 -16.09 -10.56 -8.05
N HIS A 136 -16.13 -10.80 -6.75
CA HIS A 136 -17.16 -10.24 -5.88
C HIS A 136 -17.04 -8.73 -5.74
N GLY A 137 -15.80 -8.22 -5.66
CA GLY A 137 -15.52 -6.79 -5.70
C GLY A 137 -16.00 -6.13 -6.99
N VAL A 138 -15.77 -6.77 -8.14
CA VAL A 138 -16.28 -6.31 -9.46
C VAL A 138 -17.78 -6.18 -9.46
N ILE A 139 -18.52 -7.20 -9.00
CA ILE A 139 -19.98 -7.17 -8.92
C ILE A 139 -20.46 -5.99 -8.05
N SER A 140 -19.84 -5.81 -6.88
CA SER A 140 -20.17 -4.71 -5.96
C SER A 140 -19.93 -3.35 -6.60
N LEU A 141 -18.78 -3.18 -7.27
CA LEU A 141 -18.40 -1.90 -7.90
C LEU A 141 -19.27 -1.57 -9.12
N LEU A 142 -19.60 -2.56 -9.97
CA LEU A 142 -20.55 -2.37 -11.08
C LEU A 142 -21.93 -1.95 -10.58
N THR A 143 -22.39 -2.58 -9.49
CA THR A 143 -23.67 -2.22 -8.85
C THR A 143 -23.63 -0.78 -8.32
N ALA A 144 -22.53 -0.40 -7.62
CA ALA A 144 -22.34 0.95 -7.12
C ALA A 144 -22.32 2.00 -8.25
N GLN A 145 -21.59 1.73 -9.34
CA GLN A 145 -21.56 2.63 -10.50
C GLN A 145 -22.96 2.83 -11.10
N LYS A 146 -23.74 1.74 -11.24
CA LYS A 146 -25.12 1.83 -11.77
C LYS A 146 -26.01 2.66 -10.85
N ILE A 147 -25.93 2.47 -9.53
CA ILE A 147 -26.70 3.25 -8.57
C ILE A 147 -26.29 4.73 -8.63
N HIS A 148 -25.01 5.04 -8.68
CA HIS A 148 -24.52 6.43 -8.79
C HIS A 148 -25.04 7.09 -10.05
N LYS A 149 -24.95 6.41 -11.20
CA LYS A 149 -25.45 6.92 -12.47
C LYS A 149 -26.95 7.25 -12.43
N GLU A 150 -27.77 6.34 -11.87
CA GLU A 150 -29.23 6.44 -11.93
C GLU A 150 -29.83 7.30 -10.80
N GLN A 151 -29.22 7.27 -9.60
CA GLN A 151 -29.85 7.80 -8.39
C GLN A 151 -29.03 8.89 -7.68
N ALA A 152 -27.76 9.08 -8.03
CA ALA A 152 -26.88 10.04 -7.36
C ALA A 152 -26.09 10.92 -8.35
N PRO A 153 -26.75 11.62 -9.29
CA PRO A 153 -26.08 12.53 -10.21
C PRO A 153 -25.40 13.66 -9.43
N ARG A 154 -24.34 14.22 -10.02
CA ARG A 154 -23.51 15.27 -9.42
C ARG A 154 -23.52 16.54 -10.26
N PRO A 155 -24.67 17.23 -10.40
CA PRO A 155 -24.84 18.31 -11.35
C PRO A 155 -23.92 19.52 -11.07
N PHE A 156 -23.70 19.86 -9.80
CA PHE A 156 -22.81 20.98 -9.44
C PHE A 156 -21.36 20.68 -9.81
N LEU A 157 -20.87 19.48 -9.48
CA LEU A 157 -19.52 19.07 -9.83
C LEU A 157 -19.35 18.90 -11.35
N SER A 158 -20.38 18.40 -12.03
CA SER A 158 -20.42 18.27 -13.49
C SER A 158 -20.36 19.63 -14.18
N ALA A 159 -21.00 20.63 -13.63
CA ALA A 159 -20.94 22.01 -14.14
C ALA A 159 -19.53 22.64 -14.00
N CYS A 160 -18.71 22.15 -13.09
CA CYS A 160 -17.31 22.58 -12.93
C CYS A 160 -16.34 21.84 -13.85
N ASN A 161 -16.79 20.83 -14.60
CA ASN A 161 -15.96 20.08 -15.54
C ASN A 161 -16.30 20.44 -16.99
N GLU A 162 -15.34 21.02 -17.70
CA GLU A 162 -15.48 21.48 -19.09
C GLU A 162 -16.10 20.43 -20.00
N TYR A 163 -15.67 19.17 -19.89
CA TYR A 163 -16.13 18.09 -20.75
C TYR A 163 -17.55 17.62 -20.42
N CYS A 164 -17.94 17.67 -19.15
CA CYS A 164 -19.32 17.38 -18.76
C CYS A 164 -20.28 18.38 -19.37
N VAL A 165 -19.94 19.67 -19.30
CA VAL A 165 -20.71 20.74 -19.91
C VAL A 165 -20.76 20.59 -21.43
N LYS A 166 -19.60 20.34 -22.07
CA LYS A 166 -19.47 20.15 -23.51
C LYS A 166 -20.24 18.93 -24.03
N ASN A 167 -20.22 17.84 -23.28
CA ASN A 167 -20.84 16.58 -23.65
C ASN A 167 -22.33 16.50 -23.21
N GLY A 168 -22.81 17.46 -22.39
CA GLY A 168 -24.13 17.40 -21.81
C GLY A 168 -24.39 16.20 -20.92
N LYS A 169 -23.33 15.69 -20.22
CA LYS A 169 -23.37 14.49 -19.42
C LYS A 169 -22.86 14.75 -18.02
N ASP A 170 -23.49 14.10 -17.04
CA ASP A 170 -23.02 14.10 -15.67
C ASP A 170 -21.67 13.35 -15.52
N LEU A 171 -20.87 13.75 -14.53
CA LEU A 171 -19.61 13.09 -14.21
C LEU A 171 -19.79 11.59 -13.97
N VAL A 172 -20.81 11.21 -13.21
CA VAL A 172 -21.09 9.80 -12.90
C VAL A 172 -21.75 9.06 -14.08
N ASP A 173 -22.03 9.74 -15.20
CA ASP A 173 -22.46 9.16 -16.47
C ASP A 173 -21.39 9.23 -17.57
N GLY A 174 -20.13 9.33 -17.19
CA GLY A 174 -19.00 9.34 -18.11
C GLY A 174 -18.84 10.67 -18.87
N GLY A 175 -19.20 11.81 -18.25
CA GLY A 175 -19.13 13.13 -18.89
C GLY A 175 -17.71 13.69 -19.03
N ALA A 176 -16.75 13.31 -18.20
CA ALA A 176 -15.38 13.80 -18.26
C ALA A 176 -14.64 13.31 -19.52
N LYS A 177 -13.51 13.95 -19.87
CA LYS A 177 -12.64 13.47 -20.97
C LYS A 177 -12.06 12.10 -20.67
N TYR A 178 -11.55 11.91 -19.46
CA TYR A 178 -11.01 10.67 -18.98
C TYR A 178 -11.83 10.19 -17.79
N ASN A 179 -12.46 9.05 -17.94
CA ASN A 179 -13.20 8.40 -16.88
C ASN A 179 -12.38 7.17 -16.46
N ILE A 180 -11.76 7.25 -15.28
CA ILE A 180 -11.05 6.13 -14.70
C ILE A 180 -12.10 5.15 -14.17
N GLY A 181 -11.95 3.86 -14.49
CA GLY A 181 -12.79 2.82 -13.90
C GLY A 181 -12.61 2.73 -12.39
N PRO A 182 -13.53 2.05 -11.67
CA PRO A 182 -13.42 1.88 -10.24
C PRO A 182 -12.08 1.25 -9.85
N VAL A 183 -11.58 1.60 -8.64
CA VAL A 183 -10.28 1.17 -8.19
C VAL A 183 -10.36 0.00 -7.22
N PHE A 184 -9.47 -0.97 -7.41
CA PHE A 184 -9.14 -1.98 -6.42
C PHE A 184 -7.87 -1.59 -5.70
N THR A 185 -7.91 -1.61 -4.37
CA THR A 185 -6.77 -1.31 -3.53
C THR A 185 -6.26 -2.58 -2.86
N GLY A 186 -5.03 -2.98 -3.18
CA GLY A 186 -4.36 -4.12 -2.57
C GLY A 186 -3.85 -3.77 -1.17
N VAL A 187 -4.11 -4.63 -0.18
CA VAL A 187 -3.59 -4.51 1.20
C VAL A 187 -2.94 -5.82 1.64
N GLY A 188 -1.87 -5.73 2.44
CA GLY A 188 -1.17 -6.89 2.98
C GLY A 188 -0.18 -7.54 2.00
N LEU A 189 0.35 -6.81 1.02
CA LEU A 189 1.31 -7.32 0.05
C LEU A 189 2.55 -7.92 0.72
N SER A 190 3.24 -7.16 1.58
CA SER A 190 4.49 -7.60 2.20
C SER A 190 4.29 -8.73 3.20
N VAL A 191 3.22 -8.71 4.00
CA VAL A 191 2.85 -9.82 4.90
C VAL A 191 2.67 -11.12 4.11
N THR A 192 2.00 -11.04 2.95
CA THR A 192 1.75 -12.20 2.11
C THR A 192 3.02 -12.69 1.42
N ALA A 193 3.84 -11.78 0.88
CA ALA A 193 5.12 -12.14 0.28
C ALA A 193 6.06 -12.78 1.31
N ASN A 194 6.16 -12.21 2.51
CA ASN A 194 6.93 -12.76 3.63
C ASN A 194 6.42 -14.16 4.03
N SER A 195 5.11 -14.34 4.08
CA SER A 195 4.47 -15.61 4.41
C SER A 195 4.76 -16.69 3.36
N LEU A 196 4.67 -16.34 2.08
CA LEU A 196 5.03 -17.25 0.99
C LEU A 196 6.52 -17.58 0.98
N ALA A 197 7.39 -16.61 1.30
CA ALA A 197 8.83 -16.86 1.44
C ALA A 197 9.13 -17.85 2.57
N VAL A 198 8.44 -17.73 3.71
CA VAL A 198 8.55 -18.72 4.83
C VAL A 198 8.11 -20.11 4.38
N ILE A 199 6.94 -20.22 3.75
CA ILE A 199 6.43 -21.51 3.27
C ILE A 199 7.40 -22.12 2.27
N LYS A 200 7.81 -21.37 1.25
CA LYS A 200 8.75 -21.84 0.22
C LYS A 200 10.05 -22.31 0.83
N LYS A 201 10.68 -21.47 1.68
CA LYS A 201 11.99 -21.74 2.26
C LYS A 201 11.96 -22.87 3.27
N LEU A 202 11.15 -22.74 4.34
CA LEU A 202 11.22 -23.66 5.47
C LEU A 202 10.53 -25.00 5.20
N VAL A 203 9.41 -25.01 4.42
CA VAL A 203 8.63 -26.21 4.19
C VAL A 203 9.14 -26.97 2.96
N PHE A 204 9.32 -26.29 1.82
CA PHE A 204 9.59 -27.00 0.56
C PHE A 204 11.08 -27.10 0.21
N GLU A 205 11.89 -26.07 0.48
CA GLU A 205 13.32 -26.08 0.13
C GLU A 205 14.17 -26.72 1.25
N GLU A 206 14.16 -26.14 2.46
CA GLU A 206 14.95 -26.63 3.60
C GLU A 206 14.33 -27.88 4.25
N LYS A 207 13.02 -28.06 4.13
CA LYS A 207 12.24 -29.13 4.78
C LYS A 207 12.50 -29.21 6.30
N SER A 208 12.77 -28.04 6.90
CA SER A 208 13.03 -27.90 8.34
C SER A 208 11.77 -27.83 9.18
N VAL A 209 10.59 -27.71 8.52
CA VAL A 209 9.25 -27.64 9.10
C VAL A 209 8.30 -28.36 8.14
N THR A 210 7.37 -29.15 8.66
CA THR A 210 6.32 -29.72 7.84
C THR A 210 5.19 -28.73 7.64
N LEU A 211 4.46 -28.84 6.52
CA LEU A 211 3.30 -27.99 6.29
C LEU A 211 2.22 -28.18 7.39
N SER A 212 2.07 -29.43 7.88
CA SER A 212 1.18 -29.74 8.99
C SER A 212 1.52 -28.97 10.26
N GLU A 213 2.80 -28.98 10.67
CA GLU A 213 3.27 -28.22 11.84
C GLU A 213 3.03 -26.71 11.69
N LEU A 214 3.27 -26.19 10.49
CA LEU A 214 3.00 -24.76 10.22
C LEU A 214 1.51 -24.44 10.34
N ILE A 215 0.64 -25.26 9.74
CA ILE A 215 -0.83 -25.05 9.83
C ILE A 215 -1.30 -25.18 11.29
N ASP A 216 -0.79 -26.13 12.05
CA ASP A 216 -1.13 -26.29 13.48
C ASP A 216 -0.65 -25.08 14.30
N ALA A 217 0.52 -24.54 14.01
CA ALA A 217 1.02 -23.30 14.64
C ALA A 217 0.12 -22.09 14.34
N LEU A 218 -0.36 -21.96 13.10
CA LEU A 218 -1.29 -20.89 12.71
C LEU A 218 -2.64 -21.02 13.41
N ASN A 219 -3.18 -22.27 13.53
CA ASN A 219 -4.43 -22.55 14.22
C ASN A 219 -4.34 -22.23 15.71
N ASN A 220 -3.16 -22.37 16.31
CA ASN A 220 -2.89 -22.04 17.70
C ASN A 220 -2.35 -20.61 17.90
N ASN A 221 -2.43 -19.74 16.89
CA ASN A 221 -1.91 -18.38 16.96
C ASN A 221 -0.46 -18.30 17.46
N TRP A 222 0.38 -19.28 17.06
CA TRP A 222 1.77 -19.47 17.46
C TRP A 222 1.99 -19.83 18.93
N GLU A 223 0.94 -20.05 19.71
CA GLU A 223 1.07 -20.48 21.12
C GLU A 223 1.56 -21.92 21.18
N GLY A 224 2.67 -22.15 21.90
CA GLY A 224 3.36 -23.43 21.95
C GLY A 224 4.28 -23.71 20.74
N TYR A 225 4.40 -22.75 19.80
CA TYR A 225 5.25 -22.85 18.60
C TYR A 225 6.26 -21.71 18.51
N GLU A 226 6.73 -21.18 19.63
CA GLU A 226 7.60 -19.99 19.69
C GLU A 226 8.91 -20.18 18.92
N ALA A 227 9.50 -21.37 18.97
CA ALA A 227 10.72 -21.70 18.23
C ALA A 227 10.47 -21.70 16.71
N LEU A 228 9.33 -22.23 16.26
CA LEU A 228 8.93 -22.19 14.85
C LEU A 228 8.63 -20.74 14.41
N ARG A 229 7.95 -19.99 15.26
CA ARG A 229 7.69 -18.57 15.00
C ARG A 229 8.98 -17.78 14.83
N ALA A 230 9.98 -18.00 15.68
CA ALA A 230 11.29 -17.36 15.57
C ALA A 230 11.98 -17.70 14.24
N LYS A 231 11.94 -18.96 13.78
CA LYS A 231 12.42 -19.36 12.45
C LYS A 231 11.67 -18.63 11.33
N ALA A 232 10.34 -18.56 11.43
CA ALA A 232 9.50 -17.84 10.46
C ALA A 232 9.84 -16.36 10.40
N GLN A 233 10.09 -15.72 11.55
CA GLN A 233 10.52 -14.32 11.62
C GLN A 233 11.92 -14.09 11.06
N ALA A 234 12.83 -15.04 11.18
CA ALA A 234 14.19 -14.96 10.65
C ALA A 234 14.30 -15.26 9.13
N ALA A 235 13.26 -15.81 8.50
CA ALA A 235 13.26 -16.05 7.06
C ALA A 235 13.31 -14.72 6.28
N PRO A 236 13.66 -14.71 4.98
CA PRO A 236 13.71 -13.50 4.15
C PRO A 236 12.45 -12.64 4.25
N LYS A 237 12.62 -11.32 4.36
CA LYS A 237 11.54 -10.34 4.50
C LYS A 237 11.67 -9.23 3.46
N TYR A 238 10.54 -8.89 2.84
CA TYR A 238 10.41 -7.74 1.96
C TYR A 238 10.81 -6.44 2.68
N GLY A 239 11.52 -5.59 1.97
CA GLY A 239 12.04 -4.34 2.50
C GLY A 239 13.53 -4.38 2.88
N ASN A 240 14.24 -5.47 2.54
CA ASN A 240 15.67 -5.65 2.84
C ASN A 240 16.54 -5.84 1.59
N ASP A 241 16.01 -5.52 0.39
CA ASP A 241 16.66 -5.71 -0.92
C ASP A 241 17.05 -7.19 -1.20
N ASP A 242 16.20 -8.11 -0.75
CA ASP A 242 16.38 -9.55 -0.97
C ASP A 242 15.48 -10.04 -2.10
N ASP A 243 16.09 -10.40 -3.24
CA ASP A 243 15.38 -10.85 -4.44
C ASP A 243 14.54 -12.11 -4.22
N TYR A 244 14.86 -12.93 -3.20
CA TYR A 244 14.08 -14.12 -2.86
C TYR A 244 12.63 -13.77 -2.51
N VAL A 245 12.41 -12.77 -1.68
CA VAL A 245 11.08 -12.33 -1.26
C VAL A 245 10.54 -11.20 -2.13
N ASP A 246 11.39 -10.32 -2.65
CA ASP A 246 10.98 -9.19 -3.49
C ASP A 246 10.36 -9.67 -4.81
N SER A 247 10.88 -10.79 -5.39
CA SER A 247 10.30 -11.41 -6.58
C SER A 247 8.90 -11.99 -6.33
N ILE A 248 8.65 -12.50 -5.12
CA ILE A 248 7.32 -12.97 -4.70
C ILE A 248 6.35 -11.79 -4.59
N ALA A 249 6.78 -10.69 -3.96
CA ALA A 249 5.97 -9.47 -3.86
C ALA A 249 5.62 -8.91 -5.24
N LYS A 250 6.61 -8.84 -6.14
CA LYS A 250 6.40 -8.44 -7.53
C LYS A 250 5.37 -9.33 -8.23
N LYS A 251 5.51 -10.65 -8.13
CA LYS A 251 4.58 -11.61 -8.74
C LYS A 251 3.15 -11.43 -8.25
N LEU A 252 2.97 -11.20 -6.95
CA LEU A 252 1.65 -10.90 -6.35
C LEU A 252 1.06 -9.60 -6.91
N ALA A 253 1.86 -8.55 -7.00
CA ALA A 253 1.43 -7.26 -7.53
C ALA A 253 1.07 -7.35 -9.03
N ASP A 254 1.89 -8.03 -9.83
CA ASP A 254 1.63 -8.24 -11.26
C ASP A 254 0.35 -9.08 -11.47
N TYR A 255 0.16 -10.15 -10.68
CA TYR A 255 -1.08 -10.94 -10.73
C TYR A 255 -2.32 -10.10 -10.41
N PHE A 256 -2.25 -9.28 -9.38
CA PHE A 256 -3.31 -8.35 -9.00
C PHE A 256 -3.70 -7.42 -10.16
N TYR A 257 -2.70 -6.84 -10.82
CA TYR A 257 -2.93 -5.99 -11.99
C TYR A 257 -3.65 -6.76 -13.10
N HIS A 258 -3.12 -7.91 -13.51
CA HIS A 258 -3.67 -8.68 -14.62
C HIS A 258 -5.09 -9.20 -14.34
N ASP A 259 -5.36 -9.67 -13.13
CA ASP A 259 -6.67 -10.17 -12.75
C ASP A 259 -7.71 -9.04 -12.75
N VAL A 260 -7.44 -7.93 -12.08
CA VAL A 260 -8.35 -6.79 -11.98
C VAL A 260 -8.60 -6.12 -13.34
N THR A 261 -7.56 -5.91 -14.13
CA THR A 261 -7.70 -5.23 -15.44
C THR A 261 -8.31 -6.12 -16.51
N SER A 262 -8.50 -7.41 -16.25
CA SER A 262 -9.28 -8.29 -17.14
C SER A 262 -10.77 -7.95 -17.18
N TYR A 263 -11.27 -7.26 -16.16
CA TYR A 263 -12.67 -6.82 -16.07
C TYR A 263 -12.84 -5.39 -16.61
N LYS A 264 -14.07 -5.08 -16.99
CA LYS A 264 -14.48 -3.75 -17.46
C LYS A 264 -15.66 -3.22 -16.65
N ASP A 265 -15.71 -1.92 -16.49
CA ASP A 265 -16.79 -1.20 -15.86
C ASP A 265 -18.03 -1.07 -16.77
N ILE A 266 -19.10 -0.42 -16.28
CA ILE A 266 -20.34 -0.23 -17.05
C ILE A 266 -20.18 0.67 -18.28
N TYR A 267 -19.06 1.35 -18.44
CA TYR A 267 -18.72 2.21 -19.59
C TYR A 267 -17.67 1.59 -20.53
N GLY A 268 -17.19 0.40 -20.21
CA GLY A 268 -16.18 -0.32 -20.98
C GLY A 268 -14.74 0.02 -20.65
N HIS A 269 -14.47 0.79 -19.57
CA HIS A 269 -13.13 1.06 -19.08
C HIS A 269 -12.63 -0.10 -18.21
N HIS A 270 -11.33 -0.35 -18.23
CA HIS A 270 -10.72 -1.33 -17.31
C HIS A 270 -10.77 -0.81 -15.88
N PHE A 271 -10.91 -1.73 -14.92
CA PHE A 271 -10.71 -1.42 -13.52
C PHE A 271 -9.25 -1.03 -13.27
N VAL A 272 -9.00 -0.24 -12.24
CA VAL A 272 -7.68 0.28 -11.89
C VAL A 272 -7.17 -0.37 -10.61
N THR A 273 -5.89 -0.64 -10.54
CA THR A 273 -5.24 -1.14 -9.34
C THR A 273 -4.46 -0.07 -8.61
N ALA A 274 -4.46 -0.15 -7.28
CA ALA A 274 -3.72 0.73 -6.39
C ALA A 274 -3.15 -0.05 -5.18
N PHE A 275 -2.13 0.51 -4.57
CA PHE A 275 -1.63 0.10 -3.26
C PHE A 275 -1.67 1.30 -2.32
N MET A 276 -2.88 1.65 -1.85
CA MET A 276 -3.09 2.81 -0.98
C MET A 276 -4.19 2.58 0.06
N GLY A 277 -4.13 1.45 0.75
CA GLY A 277 -5.16 1.03 1.71
C GLY A 277 -5.47 2.01 2.85
N ILE A 278 -4.86 3.19 2.88
CA ILE A 278 -5.01 4.25 3.89
C ILE A 278 -4.85 3.63 5.31
N SER A 279 -5.91 3.58 6.10
CA SER A 279 -5.92 2.96 7.44
C SER A 279 -6.51 1.54 7.44
N ASN A 280 -6.89 0.98 6.28
CA ASN A 280 -7.57 -0.32 6.19
C ASN A 280 -6.70 -1.50 6.65
N TYR A 281 -5.39 -1.35 6.71
CA TYR A 281 -4.49 -2.35 7.25
C TYR A 281 -4.77 -2.72 8.72
N LEU A 282 -5.32 -1.79 9.51
CA LEU A 282 -5.74 -2.05 10.90
C LEU A 282 -7.02 -2.90 10.97
N PRO A 283 -8.19 -2.47 10.42
CA PRO A 283 -9.40 -3.27 10.48
C PRO A 283 -9.27 -4.60 9.73
N THR A 284 -8.53 -4.64 8.62
CA THR A 284 -8.26 -5.90 7.90
C THR A 284 -7.46 -6.86 8.78
N GLY A 285 -6.42 -6.39 9.48
CA GLY A 285 -5.66 -7.22 10.41
C GLY A 285 -6.52 -7.81 11.52
N LYS A 286 -7.48 -7.04 12.05
CA LYS A 286 -8.38 -7.48 13.15
C LYS A 286 -9.28 -8.65 12.80
N VAL A 287 -9.57 -8.89 11.53
CA VAL A 287 -10.42 -10.00 11.07
C VAL A 287 -9.62 -11.18 10.52
N LEU A 288 -8.29 -11.14 10.59
CA LEU A 288 -7.39 -12.19 10.12
C LEU A 288 -6.77 -12.99 11.28
N GLY A 289 -6.63 -14.29 11.08
CA GLY A 289 -5.85 -15.19 11.92
C GLY A 289 -4.34 -14.92 11.84
N ALA A 290 -3.54 -15.79 12.45
CA ALA A 290 -2.10 -15.75 12.34
C ALA A 290 -1.63 -16.04 10.90
N THR A 291 -0.49 -15.43 10.49
CA THR A 291 0.09 -15.61 9.17
C THR A 291 1.47 -16.28 9.24
N PRO A 292 1.88 -17.03 8.18
CA PRO A 292 3.12 -17.81 8.17
C PRO A 292 4.41 -17.03 8.43
N ASP A 293 4.43 -15.71 8.20
CA ASP A 293 5.58 -14.83 8.46
C ASP A 293 5.86 -14.55 9.95
N GLY A 294 5.04 -15.11 10.86
CA GLY A 294 5.15 -14.95 12.31
C GLY A 294 4.23 -13.89 12.90
N ARG A 295 3.37 -13.22 12.10
CA ARG A 295 2.35 -12.29 12.57
C ARG A 295 1.29 -13.05 13.38
N ARG A 296 0.85 -12.49 14.50
CA ARG A 296 -0.24 -13.05 15.32
C ARG A 296 -1.61 -12.65 14.78
N ALA A 297 -2.62 -13.41 15.16
CA ALA A 297 -4.01 -13.09 14.86
C ALA A 297 -4.39 -11.70 15.38
N LYS A 298 -5.18 -10.98 14.61
CA LYS A 298 -5.68 -9.62 14.91
C LYS A 298 -4.65 -8.51 14.91
N ASP A 299 -3.35 -8.80 14.76
CA ASP A 299 -2.34 -7.77 14.57
C ASP A 299 -2.57 -7.03 13.23
N PRO A 300 -2.17 -5.76 13.10
CA PRO A 300 -2.19 -5.05 11.83
C PRO A 300 -1.47 -5.82 10.73
N ILE A 301 -1.84 -5.59 9.46
CA ILE A 301 -1.04 -5.98 8.30
C ILE A 301 -0.28 -4.75 7.77
N ASN A 302 0.38 -4.82 6.61
CA ASN A 302 1.04 -3.65 6.02
C ASN A 302 0.08 -2.82 5.16
N GLU A 303 0.35 -1.52 5.10
CA GLU A 303 -0.28 -0.59 4.16
C GLU A 303 0.54 -0.44 2.87
N GLY A 304 -0.16 -0.23 1.75
CA GLY A 304 0.48 0.07 0.47
C GLY A 304 1.53 -0.96 0.06
N VAL A 305 2.66 -0.46 -0.41
CA VAL A 305 3.85 -1.24 -0.75
C VAL A 305 4.92 -1.18 0.35
N SER A 306 4.54 -0.74 1.55
CA SER A 306 5.46 -0.65 2.70
C SER A 306 5.85 -2.03 3.21
N PRO A 307 7.06 -2.21 3.75
CA PRO A 307 7.42 -3.39 4.53
C PRO A 307 6.45 -3.62 5.68
N TYR A 308 6.25 -4.86 6.09
CA TYR A 308 5.53 -5.15 7.31
C TYR A 308 6.30 -4.60 8.51
N THR A 309 5.58 -4.02 9.45
CA THR A 309 6.16 -3.35 10.62
C THR A 309 7.20 -4.19 11.34
N GLY A 310 8.42 -3.68 11.46
CA GLY A 310 9.54 -4.33 12.15
C GLY A 310 10.31 -5.34 11.31
N THR A 311 9.99 -5.53 10.03
CA THR A 311 10.68 -6.51 9.17
C THR A 311 11.76 -5.91 8.25
N ASP A 312 11.76 -4.61 8.05
CA ASP A 312 12.76 -3.84 7.30
C ASP A 312 13.96 -3.51 8.20
N THR A 313 14.77 -4.52 8.46
CA THR A 313 15.91 -4.47 9.42
C THR A 313 17.23 -4.01 8.79
N SER A 314 17.27 -3.86 7.48
CA SER A 314 18.39 -3.28 6.73
C SER A 314 18.27 -1.75 6.66
N THR A 315 19.00 -1.11 5.74
CA THR A 315 19.00 0.35 5.58
C THR A 315 17.71 0.87 4.92
N CYS A 316 17.47 2.17 5.03
CA CYS A 316 16.38 2.84 4.30
C CYS A 316 16.49 2.61 2.78
N LEU A 317 17.71 2.63 2.23
CA LEU A 317 17.96 2.37 0.81
C LEU A 317 17.51 0.95 0.41
N ALA A 318 17.73 -0.05 1.26
CA ALA A 318 17.28 -1.41 1.00
C ALA A 318 15.74 -1.49 0.89
N ALA A 319 15.01 -0.81 1.80
CA ALA A 319 13.56 -0.75 1.74
C ALA A 319 13.05 -0.05 0.45
N LEU A 320 13.70 1.02 0.04
CA LEU A 320 13.41 1.70 -1.23
C LEU A 320 13.69 0.79 -2.42
N ARG A 321 14.80 0.07 -2.44
CA ARG A 321 15.16 -0.85 -3.54
C ARG A 321 14.19 -2.02 -3.65
N SER A 322 13.78 -2.63 -2.54
CA SER A 322 12.71 -3.65 -2.55
C SER A 322 11.43 -3.11 -3.19
N SER A 323 10.98 -1.92 -2.77
CA SER A 323 9.80 -1.28 -3.35
C SER A 323 9.98 -0.97 -4.84
N ALA A 324 11.14 -0.47 -5.26
CA ALA A 324 11.41 -0.11 -6.65
C ALA A 324 11.39 -1.30 -7.63
N LYS A 325 11.46 -2.55 -7.15
CA LYS A 325 11.34 -3.76 -7.98
C LYS A 325 9.91 -4.05 -8.43
N LEU A 326 8.91 -3.39 -7.83
CA LEU A 326 7.52 -3.49 -8.26
C LEU A 326 7.30 -2.68 -9.56
N ASN A 327 6.36 -3.11 -10.39
CA ASN A 327 5.96 -2.39 -11.60
C ASN A 327 4.98 -1.25 -11.25
N HIS A 328 5.49 -0.14 -10.73
CA HIS A 328 4.64 0.96 -10.24
C HIS A 328 3.76 1.59 -11.33
N ASP A 329 4.28 1.71 -12.54
CA ASP A 329 3.64 2.37 -13.69
C ASP A 329 2.34 1.71 -14.16
N ILE A 330 2.12 0.42 -13.85
CA ILE A 330 0.88 -0.29 -14.18
C ILE A 330 -0.20 -0.10 -13.11
N HIS A 331 0.15 0.29 -11.88
CA HIS A 331 -0.80 0.51 -10.79
C HIS A 331 -1.26 1.97 -10.76
N SER A 332 -2.04 2.36 -11.76
CA SER A 332 -2.41 3.75 -12.03
C SER A 332 -3.28 4.43 -10.96
N GLY A 333 -3.80 3.69 -9.99
CA GLY A 333 -4.40 4.22 -8.77
C GLY A 333 -3.39 4.64 -7.71
N GLY A 334 -2.08 4.49 -7.99
CA GLY A 334 -0.98 4.89 -7.13
C GLY A 334 -0.48 3.80 -6.17
N THR A 335 0.79 3.91 -5.81
CA THR A 335 1.48 2.99 -4.88
C THR A 335 2.09 3.79 -3.74
N LEU A 336 1.65 3.51 -2.53
CA LEU A 336 2.01 4.26 -1.33
C LEU A 336 3.12 3.54 -0.57
N LEU A 337 4.25 4.22 -0.36
CA LEU A 337 5.34 3.77 0.50
C LEU A 337 5.49 4.72 1.69
N ASN A 338 5.39 4.19 2.90
CA ASN A 338 5.69 4.87 4.15
C ASN A 338 6.99 4.35 4.72
N LEU A 339 7.92 5.25 5.03
CA LEU A 339 9.12 4.92 5.77
C LEU A 339 9.27 5.85 6.97
N ARG A 340 10.07 5.43 7.93
CA ARG A 340 10.43 6.23 9.07
C ARG A 340 11.94 6.35 9.14
N LEU A 341 12.42 7.59 9.32
CA LEU A 341 13.84 7.89 9.46
C LEU A 341 14.12 8.38 10.89
N ASN A 342 15.26 8.01 11.43
CA ASN A 342 15.77 8.71 12.59
C ASN A 342 16.03 10.18 12.21
N HIS A 343 15.60 11.10 13.06
CA HIS A 343 15.75 12.53 12.82
C HIS A 343 17.21 12.94 12.54
N ASP A 344 18.17 12.32 13.20
CA ASP A 344 19.60 12.62 13.06
C ASP A 344 20.12 12.43 11.63
N LEU A 345 19.52 11.53 10.86
CA LEU A 345 19.87 11.34 9.44
C LEU A 345 19.63 12.59 8.59
N VAL A 346 18.62 13.37 8.94
CA VAL A 346 18.19 14.56 8.17
C VAL A 346 18.48 15.89 8.90
N ALA A 347 19.03 15.85 10.09
CA ALA A 347 19.34 17.03 10.89
C ALA A 347 20.40 17.92 10.24
N THR A 348 21.39 17.33 9.57
CA THR A 348 22.49 18.04 8.94
C THR A 348 22.24 18.33 7.45
N LYS A 349 22.90 19.37 6.91
CA LYS A 349 22.84 19.67 5.47
C LYS A 349 23.34 18.48 4.62
N ARG A 350 24.39 17.78 5.06
CA ARG A 350 24.91 16.59 4.38
C ARG A 350 23.88 15.44 4.38
N GLY A 351 23.22 15.19 5.52
CA GLY A 351 22.18 14.17 5.61
C GLY A 351 21.01 14.46 4.67
N ARG A 352 20.56 15.73 4.60
CA ARG A 352 19.50 16.12 3.66
C ARG A 352 19.93 16.00 2.19
N ALA A 353 21.19 16.30 1.87
CA ALA A 353 21.73 16.08 0.53
C ALA A 353 21.76 14.59 0.15
N ASN A 354 22.12 13.70 1.09
CA ASN A 354 22.07 12.25 0.90
C ASN A 354 20.62 11.78 0.67
N LEU A 355 19.67 12.29 1.45
CA LEU A 355 18.24 12.01 1.23
C LEU A 355 17.80 12.42 -0.19
N GLY A 356 18.22 13.59 -0.65
CA GLY A 356 17.92 14.08 -2.01
C GLY A 356 18.46 13.14 -3.10
N ALA A 357 19.72 12.71 -2.98
CA ALA A 357 20.34 11.75 -3.91
C ALA A 357 19.66 10.39 -3.88
N MET A 358 19.28 9.91 -2.69
CA MET A 358 18.54 8.66 -2.52
C MET A 358 17.16 8.72 -3.20
N LEU A 359 16.43 9.83 -3.07
CA LEU A 359 15.14 10.05 -3.73
C LEU A 359 15.27 10.02 -5.25
N GLN A 360 16.26 10.72 -5.81
CA GLN A 360 16.52 10.71 -7.26
C GLN A 360 16.84 9.30 -7.75
N SER A 361 17.68 8.55 -7.02
CA SER A 361 18.01 7.16 -7.34
C SER A 361 16.79 6.24 -7.30
N TYR A 362 15.95 6.37 -6.26
CA TYR A 362 14.73 5.61 -6.11
C TYR A 362 13.76 5.80 -7.29
N PHE A 363 13.55 7.05 -7.69
CA PHE A 363 12.66 7.35 -8.82
C PHE A 363 13.28 6.99 -10.18
N ALA A 364 14.60 7.03 -10.32
CA ALA A 364 15.28 6.54 -11.51
C ALA A 364 15.09 5.03 -11.71
N LEU A 365 14.92 4.26 -10.63
CA LEU A 365 14.58 2.83 -10.68
C LEU A 365 13.13 2.54 -11.06
N GLY A 366 12.27 3.54 -11.24
CA GLY A 366 10.88 3.37 -11.69
C GLY A 366 9.84 3.43 -10.57
N ALA A 367 10.24 3.68 -9.34
CA ALA A 367 9.31 3.83 -8.21
C ALA A 367 8.43 5.08 -8.35
N PHE A 368 7.29 5.11 -7.62
CA PHE A 368 6.33 6.19 -7.78
C PHE A 368 6.29 7.17 -6.61
N HIS A 369 6.18 6.69 -5.38
CA HIS A 369 5.91 7.53 -4.22
C HIS A 369 6.69 7.08 -3.00
N VAL A 370 7.07 8.05 -2.17
CA VAL A 370 7.54 7.82 -0.80
C VAL A 370 7.18 9.01 0.09
N GLN A 371 6.91 8.72 1.35
CA GLN A 371 6.72 9.72 2.40
C GLN A 371 7.40 9.27 3.69
N PHE A 372 7.81 10.25 4.51
CA PHE A 372 8.62 9.99 5.69
C PHE A 372 7.98 10.53 6.97
N ASN A 373 8.15 9.79 8.07
CA ASN A 373 8.06 10.29 9.43
C ASN A 373 9.47 10.37 10.01
N THR A 374 9.81 11.51 10.63
CA THR A 374 11.14 11.74 11.23
C THR A 374 11.06 12.11 12.71
N ILE A 375 9.90 11.88 13.36
CA ILE A 375 9.69 12.16 14.78
C ILE A 375 10.19 10.97 15.61
N SER A 376 10.93 11.24 16.67
CA SER A 376 11.47 10.20 17.54
C SER A 376 10.38 9.46 18.35
N ASN A 377 10.68 8.23 18.77
CA ASN A 377 9.77 7.44 19.60
C ASN A 377 9.54 8.05 20.97
N GLU A 378 10.53 8.74 21.52
CA GLU A 378 10.46 9.43 22.81
C GLU A 378 9.39 10.51 22.76
N VAL A 379 9.43 11.36 21.71
CA VAL A 379 8.43 12.42 21.51
C VAL A 379 7.03 11.83 21.28
N LEU A 380 6.89 10.76 20.51
CA LEU A 380 5.59 10.13 20.27
C LEU A 380 5.01 9.46 21.51
N LYS A 381 5.85 8.81 22.34
CA LYS A 381 5.44 8.23 23.63
C LYS A 381 5.02 9.30 24.62
N ASP A 382 5.78 10.40 24.70
CA ASP A 382 5.42 11.52 25.57
C ASP A 382 4.12 12.20 25.09
N ALA A 383 3.95 12.37 23.78
CA ALA A 383 2.70 12.88 23.22
C ALA A 383 1.49 11.96 23.45
N GLN A 384 1.68 10.65 23.53
CA GLN A 384 0.61 9.70 23.89
C GLN A 384 0.26 9.79 25.38
N ALA A 385 1.26 10.02 26.24
CA ALA A 385 1.08 10.14 27.70
C ALA A 385 0.54 11.51 28.11
N HIS A 386 0.95 12.59 27.42
CA HIS A 386 0.63 13.99 27.74
C HIS A 386 0.09 14.74 26.51
N PRO A 387 -1.08 14.34 25.97
CA PRO A 387 -1.60 14.86 24.69
C PRO A 387 -1.85 16.37 24.70
N GLU A 388 -2.12 16.96 25.86
CA GLU A 388 -2.35 18.40 26.04
C GLU A 388 -1.14 19.26 25.63
N ASN A 389 0.08 18.71 25.73
CA ASN A 389 1.33 19.40 25.39
C ASN A 389 1.68 19.29 23.90
N TYR A 390 1.00 18.42 23.15
CA TYR A 390 1.35 18.05 21.75
C TYR A 390 0.21 18.23 20.75
N ARG A 391 -0.70 19.17 21.00
CA ARG A 391 -1.89 19.39 20.16
C ARG A 391 -1.55 19.69 18.69
N ASP A 392 -0.39 20.25 18.43
CA ASP A 392 0.10 20.63 17.11
C ASP A 392 1.07 19.62 16.49
N LEU A 393 1.35 18.48 17.17
CA LEU A 393 2.28 17.48 16.67
C LEU A 393 1.67 16.75 15.49
N LEU A 394 2.16 17.04 14.29
CA LEU A 394 1.73 16.39 13.04
C LEU A 394 2.52 15.12 12.79
N VAL A 395 1.83 14.09 12.34
CA VAL A 395 2.43 12.83 11.85
C VAL A 395 1.84 12.45 10.49
N ARG A 396 2.63 11.78 9.69
CA ARG A 396 2.17 11.16 8.45
C ARG A 396 1.63 9.77 8.74
N VAL A 397 0.38 9.52 8.41
CA VAL A 397 -0.29 8.23 8.66
C VAL A 397 -0.09 7.28 7.48
N ALA A 398 -0.90 7.43 6.44
CA ALA A 398 -0.81 6.68 5.20
C ALA A 398 -1.49 7.48 4.09
N GLY A 399 -0.74 8.40 3.47
CA GLY A 399 -1.24 9.30 2.42
C GLY A 399 -1.85 10.61 2.93
N TYR A 400 -1.99 10.81 4.23
CA TYR A 400 -2.44 12.06 4.86
C TYR A 400 -1.68 12.33 6.16
N SER A 401 -1.64 13.58 6.56
CA SER A 401 -1.07 14.02 7.85
C SER A 401 -2.19 14.49 8.76
N THR A 402 -2.03 14.25 10.05
CA THR A 402 -2.95 14.74 11.09
C THR A 402 -2.23 14.91 12.43
N GLN A 403 -2.88 15.54 13.38
CA GLN A 403 -2.36 15.63 14.73
C GLN A 403 -2.30 14.24 15.37
N PHE A 404 -1.14 13.87 15.88
CA PHE A 404 -0.90 12.56 16.51
C PHE A 404 -1.86 12.27 17.65
N VAL A 405 -2.14 13.28 18.49
CA VAL A 405 -3.01 13.14 19.65
C VAL A 405 -4.48 12.89 19.31
N ASN A 406 -4.90 13.20 18.09
CA ASN A 406 -6.27 12.95 17.62
C ASN A 406 -6.47 11.54 17.03
N LEU A 407 -5.38 10.78 16.87
CA LEU A 407 -5.45 9.41 16.37
C LEU A 407 -5.92 8.44 17.47
N SER A 408 -6.58 7.36 17.05
CA SER A 408 -6.87 6.25 17.97
C SER A 408 -5.56 5.66 18.52
N LYS A 409 -5.62 5.11 19.74
CA LYS A 409 -4.44 4.47 20.35
C LYS A 409 -3.82 3.41 19.44
N SER A 410 -4.64 2.58 18.79
CA SER A 410 -4.14 1.55 17.86
C SER A 410 -3.39 2.13 16.66
N MET A 411 -3.80 3.31 16.16
CA MET A 411 -3.09 4.00 15.10
C MET A 411 -1.79 4.62 15.59
N GLN A 412 -1.79 5.25 16.77
CA GLN A 412 -0.59 5.79 17.42
C GLN A 412 0.45 4.67 17.62
N ASP A 413 0.03 3.55 18.20
CA ASP A 413 0.88 2.39 18.46
C ASP A 413 1.45 1.82 17.14
N SER A 414 0.64 1.75 16.08
CA SER A 414 1.09 1.32 14.75
C SER A 414 2.15 2.23 14.14
N ILE A 415 2.03 3.56 14.31
CA ILE A 415 3.03 4.52 13.83
C ILE A 415 4.34 4.38 14.60
N MET A 416 4.27 4.22 15.92
CA MET A 416 5.44 4.05 16.78
C MET A 416 6.16 2.72 16.54
N ALA A 417 5.43 1.68 16.14
CA ALA A 417 5.99 0.36 15.89
C ALA A 417 6.78 0.25 14.58
N ARG A 418 6.65 1.21 13.64
CA ARG A 418 7.44 1.23 12.41
C ARG A 418 8.92 1.40 12.73
N ASN A 419 9.78 0.66 12.03
CA ASN A 419 11.22 0.84 12.17
C ASN A 419 11.63 2.28 11.80
N ALA A 420 12.42 2.90 12.67
CA ALA A 420 13.10 4.14 12.36
C ALA A 420 14.49 3.75 11.83
N HIS A 421 14.70 3.90 10.52
CA HIS A 421 16.01 3.63 9.93
C HIS A 421 17.06 4.59 10.49
N GLU A 422 18.18 4.04 10.91
CA GLU A 422 19.31 4.78 11.47
C GLU A 422 20.42 5.04 10.42
N GLU A 423 20.29 4.42 9.24
CA GLU A 423 21.20 4.53 8.10
C GLU A 423 20.40 4.68 6.79
N PHE A 424 21.02 5.38 5.84
CA PHE A 424 20.50 5.50 4.47
C PHE A 424 20.69 4.22 3.66
#